data_4105cc6c4ea3e4fdc90a47a8fb4cac84
#
_entry.id   4105cc6c4ea3e4fdc90a47a8fb4cac84
#
_cell.length_a   1.000
_cell.length_b   1.000
_cell.length_c   1.000
_cell.angle_alpha   90.00
_cell.angle_beta   90.00
_cell.angle_gamma   90.00
#
_symmetry.space_group_name_H-M   'P 1'
#
loop_
_entity.id
_entity.type
_entity.pdbx_description
1 polymer ?
#
loop_
_entity_poly.entity_id
_entity_poly.type
_entity_poly.pdbx_seq_one_letter_code
_entity_poly.pdbx_strand_id
1 'polypeptide(L)'
;MGKAVAYAGALLVPAVAGTLLWRWADWNLRSPHGLPTVLAVGGGLVLAAVALLAHDALFREGGSIAAVVLILAGLTAVWVEARDSTVRGAVADCVVVGKVRVTHHPTFGEGAPAAKTLYHHTLDCVGGYPDKFSAEERIAEPGGPVRIAYDPAHRMDPILARDNKAHGSPVIPVSLLALSAALSVVAIAGEGRD
;
A
#
# COMPACT_ATOMS: atom_id res chain seq x y z
N MET A 1 11.73 32.67 12.81
CA MET A 1 12.50 31.49 12.32
C MET A 1 13.19 31.88 11.02
N GLY A 2 14.47 31.51 10.79
CA GLY A 2 15.16 31.93 9.56
C GLY A 2 14.57 31.23 8.32
N LYS A 3 14.45 31.96 7.18
CA LYS A 3 13.92 31.39 5.92
C LYS A 3 14.63 30.09 5.50
N ALA A 4 15.93 29.96 5.77
CA ALA A 4 16.68 28.75 5.47
C ALA A 4 16.14 27.52 6.20
N VAL A 5 15.72 27.65 7.45
CA VAL A 5 15.11 26.54 8.24
C VAL A 5 13.74 26.16 7.66
N ALA A 6 12.94 27.15 7.24
CA ALA A 6 11.65 26.89 6.62
C ALA A 6 11.81 26.14 5.28
N TYR A 7 12.74 26.56 4.42
CA TYR A 7 13.01 25.85 3.15
C TYR A 7 13.51 24.41 3.38
N ALA A 8 14.45 24.22 4.33
CA ALA A 8 14.91 22.89 4.69
C ALA A 8 13.76 22.01 5.20
N GLY A 9 12.90 22.56 6.06
CA GLY A 9 11.72 21.86 6.57
C GLY A 9 10.74 21.48 5.48
N ALA A 10 10.47 22.36 4.51
CA ALA A 10 9.58 22.11 3.38
C ALA A 10 10.00 20.88 2.54
N LEU A 11 11.30 20.67 2.40
CA LEU A 11 11.85 19.54 1.63
C LEU A 11 11.99 18.29 2.49
N LEU A 12 12.48 18.45 3.72
CA LEU A 12 12.84 17.31 4.57
C LEU A 12 11.63 16.63 5.20
N VAL A 13 10.61 17.38 5.65
CA VAL A 13 9.46 16.79 6.35
C VAL A 13 8.72 15.76 5.47
N PRO A 14 8.31 16.05 4.24
CA PRO A 14 7.65 15.06 3.38
C PRO A 14 8.55 13.88 3.03
N ALA A 15 9.84 14.13 2.75
CA ALA A 15 10.78 13.08 2.38
C ALA A 15 11.05 12.11 3.53
N VAL A 16 11.31 12.63 4.73
CA VAL A 16 11.56 11.81 5.93
C VAL A 16 10.29 11.06 6.33
N ALA A 17 9.13 11.73 6.36
CA ALA A 17 7.86 11.11 6.69
C ALA A 17 7.50 9.97 5.73
N GLY A 18 7.63 10.19 4.42
CA GLY A 18 7.39 9.16 3.41
C GLY A 18 8.34 7.97 3.56
N THR A 19 9.63 8.22 3.80
CA THR A 19 10.63 7.17 4.01
C THR A 19 10.36 6.36 5.28
N LEU A 20 10.04 7.03 6.39
CA LEU A 20 9.74 6.34 7.66
C LEU A 20 8.47 5.51 7.54
N LEU A 21 7.42 6.05 6.90
CA LEU A 21 6.18 5.33 6.71
C LEU A 21 6.36 4.12 5.78
N TRP A 22 7.13 4.26 4.70
CA TRP A 22 7.50 3.14 3.84
C TRP A 22 8.21 2.05 4.62
N ARG A 23 9.26 2.39 5.38
CA ARG A 23 10.02 1.42 6.20
C ARG A 23 9.16 0.76 7.26
N TRP A 24 8.26 1.52 7.88
CA TRP A 24 7.30 1.00 8.85
C TRP A 24 6.35 -0.01 8.20
N ALA A 25 5.75 0.34 7.06
CA ALA A 25 4.85 -0.55 6.33
C ALA A 25 5.57 -1.81 5.85
N ASP A 26 6.73 -1.67 5.23
CA ASP A 26 7.56 -2.77 4.72
C ASP A 26 7.97 -3.73 5.84
N TRP A 27 8.43 -3.20 6.97
CA TRP A 27 8.78 -4.01 8.14
C TRP A 27 7.57 -4.77 8.67
N ASN A 28 6.42 -4.13 8.85
CA ASN A 28 5.21 -4.81 9.33
C ASN A 28 4.71 -5.89 8.38
N LEU A 29 4.83 -5.68 7.07
CA LEU A 29 4.34 -6.64 6.06
C LEU A 29 5.28 -7.82 5.88
N ARG A 30 6.60 -7.61 5.98
CA ARG A 30 7.61 -8.66 5.75
C ARG A 30 8.07 -9.37 7.01
N SER A 31 7.98 -8.73 8.17
CA SER A 31 8.45 -9.35 9.42
C SER A 31 7.52 -10.49 9.87
N PRO A 32 8.03 -11.67 10.19
CA PRO A 32 7.24 -12.74 10.80
C PRO A 32 6.66 -12.34 12.16
N HIS A 33 7.28 -11.35 12.82
CA HIS A 33 6.85 -10.77 14.10
C HIS A 33 6.16 -9.41 13.91
N GLY A 34 5.62 -9.13 12.73
CA GLY A 34 4.90 -7.88 12.46
C GLY A 34 3.71 -7.70 13.41
N LEU A 35 3.39 -6.44 13.68
CA LEU A 35 2.29 -6.10 14.59
C LEU A 35 0.93 -6.51 13.98
N PRO A 36 -0.08 -6.78 14.82
CA PRO A 36 -1.46 -6.91 14.35
C PRO A 36 -1.87 -5.71 13.49
N THR A 37 -2.69 -5.93 12.48
CA THR A 37 -3.08 -4.91 11.48
C THR A 37 -3.53 -3.59 12.13
N VAL A 38 -4.31 -3.68 13.22
CA VAL A 38 -4.80 -2.48 13.95
C VAL A 38 -3.64 -1.64 14.51
N LEU A 39 -2.63 -2.29 15.10
CA LEU A 39 -1.45 -1.59 15.65
C LEU A 39 -0.53 -1.09 14.53
N ALA A 40 -0.41 -1.83 13.43
CA ALA A 40 0.37 -1.41 12.27
C ALA A 40 -0.21 -0.15 11.63
N VAL A 41 -1.53 -0.12 11.43
CA VAL A 41 -2.25 1.07 10.92
C VAL A 41 -2.17 2.21 11.93
N GLY A 42 -2.39 1.93 13.23
CA GLY A 42 -2.27 2.94 14.29
C GLY A 42 -0.91 3.61 14.32
N GLY A 43 0.18 2.82 14.20
CA GLY A 43 1.54 3.36 14.11
C GLY A 43 1.77 4.23 12.87
N GLY A 44 1.24 3.82 11.72
CA GLY A 44 1.26 4.62 10.49
C GLY A 44 0.52 5.96 10.65
N LEU A 45 -0.65 5.96 11.30
CA LEU A 45 -1.40 7.18 11.57
C LEU A 45 -0.66 8.12 12.53
N VAL A 46 0.01 7.58 13.55
CA VAL A 46 0.86 8.38 14.45
C VAL A 46 2.01 9.04 13.69
N LEU A 47 2.70 8.31 12.81
CA LEU A 47 3.76 8.87 11.96
C LEU A 47 3.23 9.98 11.06
N ALA A 48 2.07 9.79 10.44
CA ALA A 48 1.42 10.81 9.62
C ALA A 48 1.03 12.05 10.45
N ALA A 49 0.46 11.86 11.64
CA ALA A 49 0.11 12.96 12.54
C ALA A 49 1.34 13.77 12.98
N VAL A 50 2.44 13.10 13.34
CA VAL A 50 3.71 13.75 13.69
C VAL A 50 4.25 14.57 12.52
N ALA A 51 4.19 14.04 11.29
CA ALA A 51 4.62 14.76 10.09
C ALA A 51 3.78 16.01 9.85
N LEU A 52 2.46 15.93 10.03
CA LEU A 52 1.55 17.07 9.90
C LEU A 52 1.81 18.14 10.97
N LEU A 53 1.99 17.73 12.23
CA LEU A 53 2.31 18.66 13.32
C LEU A 53 3.67 19.33 13.09
N ALA A 54 4.67 18.60 12.62
CA ALA A 54 5.96 19.16 12.25
C ALA A 54 5.84 20.17 11.09
N HIS A 55 5.01 19.84 10.09
CA HIS A 55 4.74 20.74 8.99
C HIS A 55 4.02 22.03 9.47
N ASP A 56 2.95 21.90 10.26
CA ASP A 56 2.21 23.03 10.83
C ASP A 56 3.12 23.93 11.70
N ALA A 57 3.94 23.33 12.56
CA ALA A 57 4.88 24.08 13.40
C ALA A 57 5.91 24.90 12.60
N LEU A 58 6.29 24.42 11.41
CA LEU A 58 7.23 25.09 10.52
C LEU A 58 6.58 26.21 9.67
N PHE A 59 5.26 26.10 9.39
CA PHE A 59 4.54 26.96 8.45
C PHE A 59 3.34 27.66 9.08
N ARG A 60 3.40 27.96 10.37
CA ARG A 60 2.29 28.51 11.20
C ARG A 60 1.60 29.76 10.63
N GLU A 61 2.30 30.55 9.85
CA GLU A 61 1.80 31.84 9.33
C GLU A 61 1.45 31.80 7.83
N GLY A 62 1.77 30.73 7.11
CA GLY A 62 1.59 30.66 5.66
C GLY A 62 1.36 29.26 5.10
N GLY A 63 1.06 28.29 5.96
CA GLY A 63 0.85 26.88 5.57
C GLY A 63 -0.32 26.74 4.59
N SER A 64 -0.03 26.34 3.37
CA SER A 64 -1.05 26.06 2.37
C SER A 64 -1.82 24.80 2.75
N ILE A 65 -3.15 24.91 2.93
CA ILE A 65 -4.05 23.76 3.11
C ILE A 65 -3.81 22.71 2.00
N ALA A 66 -3.53 23.17 0.77
CA ALA A 66 -3.21 22.29 -0.35
C ALA A 66 -1.95 21.44 -0.09
N ALA A 67 -0.91 22.00 0.53
CA ALA A 67 0.30 21.23 0.89
C ALA A 67 -0.01 20.15 1.92
N VAL A 68 -0.82 20.44 2.93
CA VAL A 68 -1.26 19.46 3.95
C VAL A 68 -2.06 18.33 3.30
N VAL A 69 -3.00 18.63 2.42
CA VAL A 69 -3.80 17.64 1.68
C VAL A 69 -2.90 16.74 0.83
N LEU A 70 -1.91 17.32 0.16
CA LEU A 70 -0.95 16.55 -0.65
C LEU A 70 -0.02 15.68 0.20
N ILE A 71 0.39 16.12 1.39
CA ILE A 71 1.13 15.26 2.33
C ILE A 71 0.28 14.06 2.73
N LEU A 72 -0.96 14.27 3.13
CA LEU A 72 -1.87 13.19 3.51
C LEU A 72 -2.11 12.22 2.36
N ALA A 73 -2.40 12.72 1.17
CA ALA A 73 -2.58 11.90 -0.02
C ALA A 73 -1.31 11.11 -0.37
N GLY A 74 -0.14 11.77 -0.30
CA GLY A 74 1.16 11.15 -0.56
C GLY A 74 1.49 10.05 0.46
N LEU A 75 1.28 10.30 1.75
CA LEU A 75 1.51 9.29 2.79
C LEU A 75 0.54 8.11 2.68
N THR A 76 -0.72 8.36 2.34
CA THR A 76 -1.69 7.30 2.05
C THR A 76 -1.25 6.47 0.85
N ALA A 77 -0.81 7.12 -0.23
CA ALA A 77 -0.29 6.44 -1.40
C ALA A 77 0.97 5.61 -1.08
N VAL A 78 1.88 6.10 -0.22
CA VAL A 78 3.05 5.33 0.28
C VAL A 78 2.60 4.05 0.97
N TRP A 79 1.58 4.11 1.82
CA TRP A 79 1.07 2.93 2.53
C TRP A 79 0.46 1.89 1.57
N VAL A 80 -0.37 2.33 0.64
CA VAL A 80 -0.98 1.46 -0.38
C VAL A 80 0.11 0.81 -1.23
N GLU A 81 1.04 1.60 -1.72
CA GLU A 81 2.14 1.15 -2.55
C GLU A 81 3.06 0.13 -1.85
N ALA A 82 3.38 0.36 -0.56
CA ALA A 82 4.15 -0.58 0.23
C ALA A 82 3.45 -1.94 0.33
N ARG A 83 2.12 -1.94 0.46
CA ARG A 83 1.31 -3.17 0.48
C ARG A 83 1.32 -3.88 -0.87
N ASP A 84 1.12 -3.16 -1.95
CA ASP A 84 1.04 -3.72 -3.31
C ASP A 84 2.41 -4.22 -3.80
N SER A 85 3.50 -3.59 -3.37
CA SER A 85 4.86 -4.00 -3.72
C SER A 85 5.38 -5.20 -2.91
N THR A 86 4.63 -5.66 -1.89
CA THR A 86 5.10 -6.75 -1.03
C THR A 86 4.99 -8.09 -1.73
N VAL A 87 6.14 -8.71 -1.99
CA VAL A 87 6.26 -10.07 -2.51
C VAL A 87 5.95 -11.07 -1.39
N ARG A 88 5.13 -12.10 -1.69
CA ARG A 88 4.84 -13.19 -0.75
C ARG A 88 6.11 -14.00 -0.49
N GLY A 89 6.40 -14.26 0.79
CA GLY A 89 7.68 -14.83 1.21
C GLY A 89 7.87 -16.33 0.97
N ALA A 90 6.80 -17.06 0.64
CA ALA A 90 6.83 -18.50 0.42
C ALA A 90 6.06 -18.91 -0.83
N VAL A 91 6.43 -20.05 -1.41
CA VAL A 91 5.72 -20.67 -2.55
C VAL A 91 5.46 -22.13 -2.20
N ALA A 92 4.21 -22.57 -2.39
CA ALA A 92 3.80 -23.96 -2.28
C ALA A 92 3.49 -24.56 -3.65
N ASP A 93 3.87 -25.81 -3.85
CA ASP A 93 3.41 -26.63 -4.96
C ASP A 93 2.11 -27.31 -4.52
N CYS A 94 1.03 -27.07 -5.24
CA CYS A 94 -0.31 -27.49 -4.92
C CYS A 94 -0.94 -28.26 -6.09
N VAL A 95 -1.96 -29.07 -5.77
CA VAL A 95 -2.83 -29.70 -6.75
C VAL A 95 -4.26 -29.24 -6.52
N VAL A 96 -4.97 -28.93 -7.59
CA VAL A 96 -6.41 -28.59 -7.51
C VAL A 96 -7.18 -29.86 -7.21
N VAL A 97 -7.91 -29.91 -6.08
CA VAL A 97 -8.73 -31.03 -5.70
C VAL A 97 -10.21 -30.73 -5.81
N GLY A 98 -10.98 -31.72 -6.28
CA GLY A 98 -12.43 -31.57 -6.40
C GLY A 98 -12.90 -30.68 -7.54
N LYS A 99 -14.20 -30.33 -7.50
CA LYS A 99 -14.83 -29.48 -8.54
C LYS A 99 -14.56 -28.01 -8.26
N VAL A 100 -14.17 -27.27 -9.28
CA VAL A 100 -14.08 -25.81 -9.23
C VAL A 100 -15.47 -25.21 -9.07
N ARG A 101 -15.69 -24.46 -7.99
CA ARG A 101 -16.94 -23.74 -7.76
C ARG A 101 -16.87 -22.38 -8.44
N VAL A 102 -17.90 -22.06 -9.21
CA VAL A 102 -18.01 -20.77 -9.90
C VAL A 102 -19.07 -19.91 -9.22
N THR A 103 -18.72 -18.67 -8.90
CA THR A 103 -19.66 -17.68 -8.36
C THR A 103 -19.70 -16.49 -9.30
N HIS A 104 -20.90 -16.12 -9.73
CA HIS A 104 -21.13 -14.93 -10.53
C HIS A 104 -21.63 -13.81 -9.62
N HIS A 105 -20.95 -12.67 -9.64
CA HIS A 105 -21.39 -11.45 -8.98
C HIS A 105 -21.98 -10.52 -10.05
N PRO A 106 -23.30 -10.56 -10.26
CA PRO A 106 -23.95 -9.63 -11.19
C PRO A 106 -23.89 -8.23 -10.58
N THR A 107 -23.71 -7.24 -11.41
CA THR A 107 -23.80 -5.83 -11.03
C THR A 107 -25.10 -5.23 -11.54
N PHE A 108 -25.80 -4.47 -10.70
CA PHE A 108 -27.08 -3.85 -11.02
C PHE A 108 -26.95 -2.32 -10.84
N GLY A 109 -27.43 -1.58 -11.84
CA GLY A 109 -27.52 -0.12 -11.81
C GLY A 109 -26.51 0.61 -12.70
N GLU A 110 -26.85 1.83 -13.09
CA GLU A 110 -25.97 2.72 -13.84
C GLU A 110 -24.73 3.08 -13.02
N GLY A 111 -23.54 2.88 -13.60
CA GLY A 111 -22.26 3.12 -12.91
C GLY A 111 -21.76 1.97 -12.04
N ALA A 112 -22.45 0.83 -11.98
CA ALA A 112 -22.00 -0.35 -11.26
C ALA A 112 -20.71 -0.93 -11.88
N PRO A 113 -19.76 -1.48 -11.07
CA PRO A 113 -18.56 -2.12 -11.59
C PRO A 113 -18.93 -3.33 -12.47
N ALA A 114 -18.09 -3.72 -13.42
CA ALA A 114 -18.33 -4.84 -14.30
C ALA A 114 -18.63 -6.13 -13.52
N ALA A 115 -19.56 -6.95 -14.06
CA ALA A 115 -19.87 -8.25 -13.47
C ALA A 115 -18.60 -9.11 -13.35
N LYS A 116 -18.38 -9.72 -12.18
CA LYS A 116 -17.21 -10.54 -11.92
C LYS A 116 -17.61 -12.01 -11.77
N THR A 117 -16.82 -12.88 -12.40
CA THR A 117 -16.89 -14.33 -12.20
C THR A 117 -15.69 -14.77 -11.39
N LEU A 118 -15.94 -15.42 -10.26
CA LEU A 118 -14.88 -15.97 -9.41
C LEU A 118 -14.90 -17.49 -9.46
N TYR A 119 -13.74 -18.07 -9.71
CA TYR A 119 -13.46 -19.50 -9.66
C TYR A 119 -12.83 -19.84 -8.32
N HIS A 120 -13.53 -20.62 -7.51
CA HIS A 120 -13.05 -21.08 -6.20
C HIS A 120 -12.45 -22.47 -6.35
N HIS A 121 -11.16 -22.57 -6.11
CA HIS A 121 -10.39 -23.81 -6.16
C HIS A 121 -10.12 -24.29 -4.75
N THR A 122 -10.33 -25.56 -4.50
CA THR A 122 -9.80 -26.24 -3.32
C THR A 122 -8.44 -26.80 -3.68
N LEU A 123 -7.45 -26.57 -2.84
CA LEU A 123 -6.08 -26.94 -3.08
C LEU A 123 -5.59 -27.97 -2.05
N ASP A 124 -4.77 -28.89 -2.53
CA ASP A 124 -3.93 -29.75 -1.69
C ASP A 124 -2.49 -29.32 -1.92
N CYS A 125 -1.90 -28.67 -0.92
CA CYS A 125 -0.58 -28.07 -1.01
C CYS A 125 0.41 -28.78 -0.10
N VAL A 126 1.66 -28.89 -0.52
CA VAL A 126 2.75 -29.31 0.33
C VAL A 126 2.85 -28.36 1.52
N GLY A 127 2.62 -28.88 2.74
CA GLY A 127 2.55 -28.05 3.95
C GLY A 127 1.12 -27.65 4.39
N GLY A 128 0.08 -28.06 3.63
CA GLY A 128 -1.34 -27.91 4.02
C GLY A 128 -1.92 -26.50 3.83
N TYR A 129 -1.13 -25.53 3.37
CA TYR A 129 -1.60 -24.17 3.12
C TYR A 129 -1.04 -23.61 1.81
N PRO A 130 -1.83 -22.85 1.05
CA PRO A 130 -3.26 -22.54 1.25
C PRO A 130 -4.18 -23.70 0.85
N ASP A 131 -5.32 -23.86 1.55
CA ASP A 131 -6.33 -24.87 1.25
C ASP A 131 -7.36 -24.42 0.21
N LYS A 132 -7.45 -23.10 -0.03
CA LYS A 132 -8.40 -22.48 -0.95
C LYS A 132 -7.74 -21.33 -1.71
N PHE A 133 -8.18 -21.18 -2.96
CA PHE A 133 -7.75 -20.09 -3.82
C PHE A 133 -8.90 -19.62 -4.71
N SER A 134 -9.06 -18.31 -4.86
CA SER A 134 -10.10 -17.71 -5.70
C SER A 134 -9.45 -16.80 -6.75
N ALA A 135 -9.84 -16.96 -8.01
CA ALA A 135 -9.34 -16.15 -9.12
C ALA A 135 -10.47 -15.77 -10.07
N GLU A 136 -10.26 -14.74 -10.88
CA GLU A 136 -11.20 -14.35 -11.95
C GLU A 136 -11.12 -15.28 -13.17
N GLU A 137 -10.09 -16.10 -13.23
CA GLU A 137 -9.91 -17.12 -14.27
C GLU A 137 -9.72 -18.52 -13.67
N ARG A 138 -10.01 -19.55 -14.47
CA ARG A 138 -9.71 -20.92 -14.08
C ARG A 138 -8.21 -21.17 -14.17
N ILE A 139 -7.56 -21.43 -13.03
CA ILE A 139 -6.11 -21.57 -12.95
C ILE A 139 -5.59 -22.96 -13.38
N ALA A 140 -6.38 -24.01 -13.13
CA ALA A 140 -6.10 -25.40 -13.54
C ALA A 140 -7.36 -26.24 -13.47
N GLU A 141 -7.36 -27.40 -14.16
CA GLU A 141 -8.37 -28.43 -14.01
C GLU A 141 -8.16 -29.23 -12.72
N PRO A 142 -9.21 -29.93 -12.23
CA PRO A 142 -9.04 -30.87 -11.11
C PRO A 142 -7.94 -31.91 -11.40
N GLY A 143 -7.03 -32.08 -10.44
CA GLY A 143 -5.81 -32.89 -10.59
C GLY A 143 -4.64 -32.15 -11.22
N GLY A 144 -4.84 -30.93 -11.72
CA GLY A 144 -3.76 -30.12 -12.31
C GLY A 144 -2.86 -29.49 -11.24
N PRO A 145 -1.54 -29.40 -11.49
CA PRO A 145 -0.59 -28.75 -10.60
C PRO A 145 -0.70 -27.23 -10.71
N VAL A 146 -0.49 -26.55 -9.58
CA VAL A 146 -0.45 -25.09 -9.51
C VAL A 146 0.55 -24.64 -8.45
N ARG A 147 1.26 -23.55 -8.69
CA ARG A 147 2.19 -22.95 -7.73
C ARG A 147 1.57 -21.68 -7.16
N ILE A 148 1.42 -21.66 -5.85
CA ILE A 148 0.80 -20.55 -5.12
C ILE A 148 1.85 -19.89 -4.24
N ALA A 149 1.98 -18.58 -4.37
CA ALA A 149 2.77 -17.75 -3.46
C ALA A 149 1.88 -17.27 -2.31
N TYR A 150 2.38 -17.39 -1.08
CA TYR A 150 1.63 -17.04 0.13
C TYR A 150 2.50 -16.35 1.17
N ASP A 151 1.86 -15.64 2.08
CA ASP A 151 2.50 -15.07 3.25
C ASP A 151 2.48 -16.11 4.38
N PRO A 152 3.64 -16.59 4.90
CA PRO A 152 3.68 -17.51 6.01
C PRO A 152 2.98 -17.02 7.28
N ALA A 153 2.84 -15.70 7.44
CA ALA A 153 2.12 -15.09 8.56
C ALA A 153 0.61 -14.90 8.28
N HIS A 154 0.11 -15.34 7.11
CA HIS A 154 -1.32 -15.30 6.70
C HIS A 154 -1.96 -13.91 6.74
N ARG A 155 -1.19 -12.84 6.58
CA ARG A 155 -1.69 -11.46 6.59
C ARG A 155 -2.12 -10.97 5.21
N MET A 156 -1.66 -11.64 4.16
CA MET A 156 -1.97 -11.34 2.77
C MET A 156 -2.59 -12.54 2.08
N ASP A 157 -3.54 -12.27 1.19
CA ASP A 157 -4.16 -13.33 0.40
C ASP A 157 -3.12 -14.03 -0.50
N PRO A 158 -3.23 -15.36 -0.68
CA PRO A 158 -2.42 -16.09 -1.63
C PRO A 158 -2.61 -15.57 -3.06
N ILE A 159 -1.56 -15.64 -3.88
CA ILE A 159 -1.59 -15.31 -5.31
C ILE A 159 -0.90 -16.40 -6.12
N LEU A 160 -1.09 -16.40 -7.44
CA LEU A 160 -0.32 -17.29 -8.30
C LEU A 160 1.16 -16.93 -8.22
N ALA A 161 2.03 -17.95 -8.15
CA ALA A 161 3.48 -17.71 -8.05
C ALA A 161 4.05 -16.91 -9.24
N ARG A 162 3.45 -17.04 -10.43
CA ARG A 162 3.81 -16.25 -11.61
C ARG A 162 3.56 -14.75 -11.42
N ASP A 163 2.58 -14.40 -10.58
CA ASP A 163 2.16 -13.02 -10.32
C ASP A 163 2.82 -12.45 -9.06
N ASN A 164 3.66 -13.26 -8.39
CA ASN A 164 4.39 -12.85 -7.18
C ASN A 164 5.60 -11.97 -7.52
N LYS A 165 5.31 -10.81 -8.09
CA LYS A 165 6.31 -9.78 -8.43
C LYS A 165 5.99 -8.51 -7.68
N ALA A 166 7.02 -7.73 -7.36
CA ALA A 166 6.80 -6.37 -6.88
C ALA A 166 6.18 -5.55 -8.03
N HIS A 167 4.92 -5.19 -7.91
CA HIS A 167 4.19 -4.44 -8.92
C HIS A 167 4.14 -2.95 -8.62
N GLY A 168 4.64 -2.55 -7.45
CA GLY A 168 4.58 -1.19 -6.98
C GLY A 168 5.40 -0.21 -7.84
N SER A 169 4.85 0.99 -8.04
CA SER A 169 5.53 2.10 -8.68
C SER A 169 5.59 3.29 -7.72
N PRO A 170 6.75 3.69 -7.21
CA PRO A 170 6.87 4.80 -6.28
C PRO A 170 6.53 6.16 -6.91
N VAL A 171 6.20 6.21 -8.19
CA VAL A 171 5.97 7.46 -8.92
C VAL A 171 4.84 8.28 -8.31
N ILE A 172 3.70 7.67 -8.02
CA ILE A 172 2.55 8.41 -7.47
C ILE A 172 2.86 9.02 -6.09
N PRO A 173 3.28 8.26 -5.06
CA PRO A 173 3.58 8.82 -3.76
C PRO A 173 4.71 9.86 -3.81
N VAL A 174 5.77 9.60 -4.57
CA VAL A 174 6.89 10.54 -4.72
C VAL A 174 6.43 11.84 -5.37
N SER A 175 5.60 11.77 -6.41
CA SER A 175 5.07 12.97 -7.09
C SER A 175 4.19 13.81 -6.16
N LEU A 176 3.33 13.20 -5.37
CA LEU A 176 2.46 13.91 -4.41
C LEU A 176 3.27 14.61 -3.31
N LEU A 177 4.25 13.91 -2.74
CA LEU A 177 5.12 14.49 -1.71
C LEU A 177 6.03 15.59 -2.28
N ALA A 178 6.56 15.43 -3.51
CA ALA A 178 7.34 16.45 -4.18
C ALA A 178 6.51 17.71 -4.51
N LEU A 179 5.27 17.53 -4.96
CA LEU A 179 4.36 18.64 -5.20
C LEU A 179 4.01 19.38 -3.92
N SER A 180 3.78 18.67 -2.82
CA SER A 180 3.58 19.29 -1.50
C SER A 180 4.79 20.13 -1.10
N ALA A 181 6.01 19.60 -1.24
CA ALA A 181 7.24 20.34 -0.95
C ALA A 181 7.37 21.59 -1.83
N ALA A 182 7.07 21.48 -3.12
CA ALA A 182 7.12 22.61 -4.05
C ALA A 182 6.13 23.72 -3.67
N LEU A 183 4.89 23.37 -3.31
CA LEU A 183 3.89 24.35 -2.86
C LEU A 183 4.31 25.03 -1.56
N SER A 184 4.90 24.30 -0.62
CA SER A 184 5.43 24.89 0.61
C SER A 184 6.57 25.89 0.34
N VAL A 185 7.47 25.56 -0.58
CA VAL A 185 8.55 26.46 -1.02
C VAL A 185 8.00 27.73 -1.66
N VAL A 186 6.99 27.61 -2.52
CA VAL A 186 6.34 28.77 -3.17
C VAL A 186 5.65 29.66 -2.14
N ALA A 187 4.98 29.09 -1.14
CA ALA A 187 4.35 29.84 -0.07
C ALA A 187 5.38 30.68 0.72
N ILE A 188 6.51 30.08 1.13
CA ILE A 188 7.60 30.78 1.82
C ILE A 188 8.18 31.92 0.97
N ALA A 189 8.31 31.71 -0.35
CA ALA A 189 8.86 32.70 -1.27
C ALA A 189 7.90 33.88 -1.46
N GLY A 190 6.58 33.63 -1.41
CA GLY A 190 5.53 34.65 -1.53
C GLY A 190 5.47 35.61 -0.36
N GLU A 191 5.64 35.13 0.89
CA GLU A 191 5.61 35.95 2.12
C GLU A 191 6.71 37.01 2.23
N GLY A 192 7.65 37.04 1.33
CA GLY A 192 8.75 38.01 1.35
C GLY A 192 8.58 39.19 0.38
N ARG A 193 7.39 39.33 -0.24
CA ARG A 193 7.12 40.36 -1.24
C ARG A 193 6.25 41.53 -0.76
N ASP A 194 5.72 41.42 0.44
CA ASP A 194 4.95 42.47 1.13
C ASP A 194 5.85 43.15 2.20
#